data_98055b804603cfe98367deaf9fee0b1e
#
_entry.id   98055b804603cfe98367deaf9fee0b1e
#
_cell.length_a   1.000
_cell.length_b   1.000
_cell.length_c   1.000
_cell.angle_alpha   90.00
_cell.angle_beta   90.00
_cell.angle_gamma   90.00
#
_symmetry.space_group_name_H-M   'P 1'
#
loop_
_entity.id
_entity.type
_entity.pdbx_description
1 polymer ?
#
loop_
_entity_poly.entity_id
_entity_poly.type
_entity_poly.pdbx_seq_one_letter_code
_entity_poly.pdbx_strand_id
1 'polypeptide(L)'
;MDNVVKIGLLLAGLLLVQTAGVSAAGLVFAPRYTISEAPGKPLLIKEPKIPDLSGYTAEAAMAKISYKPAGSALIQPMLKENSLDEFIGGKERLKEWVVRQQRMPVAIFIDRGYMNLTQLARSLPPTALRETAPGVFLARLPIVIRPGGTLHIDKSVKELRLSQEGGSFLVNDGKLFITDTKVSAWSEKDDSPAWYKKEGEFRPFLVSWGGTETYIVNSTITSFGYTASKSYGVSISQYSPSMAPKMKRKRPTGWLLNSQFVDNWYGFYCYEADDVVILGNSYRDNIVYGIDPHDRSRRLIIAHNDAFGTRKKHGIILSREVNDSWIIYNRAYNNHLSGIVLDRSSVNNLVAYNETYKNRSDGMTLYESGNNLIWRNRAVDNDRHGIRVRNSTGVRLYENELMANALTGIYGHIKDLRGSDRDLKEDPYEARLSLTVVGGKLIGNGSSPITVFSPSRLELYDLTFLAPQKQDGLAFTGLLGEVQGDLMDILLRRHAAALILPETL
;
A
#
# COMPACT_ATOMS: atom_id res chain seq x y z
N MET A 1 15.91 39.17 -53.62
CA MET A 1 17.22 39.84 -53.76
C MET A 1 18.06 39.22 -52.68
N ASP A 2 18.87 38.48 -53.02
CA ASP A 2 20.03 37.93 -53.62
C ASP A 2 20.71 36.91 -52.72
N ASN A 3 20.73 35.73 -53.23
CA ASN A 3 21.84 34.80 -53.35
C ASN A 3 23.24 35.29 -52.90
N VAL A 4 24.03 34.45 -52.23
CA VAL A 4 25.31 33.92 -52.74
C VAL A 4 25.75 32.67 -51.95
N VAL A 5 26.03 31.66 -52.76
CA VAL A 5 26.73 30.41 -52.49
C VAL A 5 28.25 30.64 -52.42
N LYS A 6 28.98 29.90 -51.56
CA LYS A 6 30.39 29.47 -51.77
C LYS A 6 30.71 28.36 -50.76
N ILE A 7 30.82 27.13 -51.15
CA ILE A 7 31.92 26.27 -51.66
C ILE A 7 33.23 26.40 -50.91
N GLY A 8 33.53 25.36 -50.17
CA GLY A 8 34.71 24.52 -50.19
C GLY A 8 35.98 24.99 -49.47
N LEU A 9 36.43 24.14 -48.57
CA LEU A 9 37.85 23.70 -48.56
C LEU A 9 37.99 22.47 -47.65
N LEU A 10 38.43 21.38 -48.21
CA LEU A 10 38.99 20.23 -47.51
C LEU A 10 40.28 20.63 -46.80
N LEU A 11 40.42 20.20 -45.55
CA LEU A 11 41.74 20.02 -44.95
C LEU A 11 41.73 18.70 -44.17
N ALA A 12 42.57 17.81 -44.68
CA ALA A 12 42.93 16.55 -44.05
C ALA A 12 43.69 16.82 -42.75
N GLY A 13 43.17 16.30 -41.65
CA GLY A 13 43.80 16.38 -40.33
C GLY A 13 43.84 15.00 -39.70
N LEU A 14 45.03 14.49 -39.50
CA LEU A 14 45.50 13.24 -38.92
C LEU A 14 44.50 12.57 -37.94
N LEU A 15 44.16 11.31 -38.25
CA LEU A 15 43.65 10.33 -37.28
C LEU A 15 44.77 10.02 -36.25
N LEU A 16 44.71 10.60 -35.10
CA LEU A 16 45.32 10.06 -33.89
C LEU A 16 44.41 8.97 -33.34
N VAL A 17 44.76 7.72 -33.67
CA VAL A 17 44.16 6.54 -33.01
C VAL A 17 44.67 6.54 -31.58
N GLN A 18 43.86 7.12 -30.67
CA GLN A 18 43.98 6.81 -29.26
C GLN A 18 43.46 5.38 -29.09
N THR A 19 44.36 4.46 -28.87
CA THR A 19 44.07 3.14 -28.33
C THR A 19 43.57 3.36 -26.88
N ALA A 20 42.27 3.59 -26.74
CA ALA A 20 41.61 3.46 -25.44
C ALA A 20 41.82 2.02 -25.03
N GLY A 21 42.60 1.80 -24.00
CA GLY A 21 42.76 0.50 -23.38
C GLY A 21 41.37 -0.04 -23.05
N VAL A 22 40.99 -1.11 -23.74
CA VAL A 22 39.83 -1.92 -23.34
C VAL A 22 40.23 -2.49 -21.99
N SER A 23 39.80 -1.84 -20.94
CA SER A 23 39.73 -2.45 -19.61
C SER A 23 38.96 -3.74 -19.81
N ALA A 24 39.61 -4.86 -19.59
CA ALA A 24 38.96 -6.17 -19.56
C ALA A 24 37.94 -6.10 -18.41
N ALA A 25 36.72 -5.67 -18.75
CA ALA A 25 35.57 -5.94 -17.93
C ALA A 25 35.54 -7.46 -17.82
N GLY A 26 35.89 -7.98 -16.65
CA GLY A 26 35.91 -9.41 -16.39
C GLY A 26 34.62 -10.00 -16.92
N LEU A 27 34.71 -10.99 -17.77
CA LEU A 27 33.59 -11.81 -18.24
C LEU A 27 32.93 -12.34 -16.95
N VAL A 28 31.85 -11.72 -16.55
CA VAL A 28 30.97 -12.26 -15.49
C VAL A 28 30.30 -13.45 -16.14
N PHE A 29 30.90 -14.63 -16.00
CA PHE A 29 30.26 -15.87 -16.42
C PHE A 29 28.93 -15.98 -15.69
N ALA A 30 27.85 -16.14 -16.43
CA ALA A 30 26.57 -16.50 -15.83
C ALA A 30 26.78 -17.78 -14.99
N PRO A 31 26.35 -17.82 -13.73
CA PRO A 31 26.55 -18.98 -12.90
C PRO A 31 25.90 -20.19 -13.55
N ARG A 32 26.64 -21.30 -13.63
CA ARG A 32 26.06 -22.58 -14.01
C ARG A 32 25.21 -23.10 -12.88
N TYR A 33 24.24 -23.93 -13.19
CA TYR A 33 23.29 -24.47 -12.23
C TYR A 33 23.28 -25.98 -12.29
N THR A 34 23.22 -26.60 -11.12
CA THR A 34 22.92 -28.01 -10.97
C THR A 34 21.46 -28.20 -10.64
N ILE A 35 20.83 -29.21 -11.22
CA ILE A 35 19.51 -29.69 -10.86
C ILE A 35 19.62 -31.10 -10.29
N SER A 36 18.97 -31.35 -9.15
CA SER A 36 18.95 -32.63 -8.47
C SER A 36 17.62 -32.84 -7.74
N GLU A 37 17.38 -34.06 -7.30
CA GLU A 37 16.33 -34.30 -6.32
C GLU A 37 16.70 -33.64 -4.99
N ALA A 38 15.75 -32.92 -4.39
CA ALA A 38 15.94 -32.34 -3.07
C ALA A 38 16.11 -33.46 -2.04
N PRO A 39 17.11 -33.39 -1.16
CA PRO A 39 17.31 -34.41 -0.14
C PRO A 39 16.18 -34.39 0.90
N GLY A 40 15.56 -35.54 1.14
CA GLY A 40 14.55 -35.73 2.18
C GLY A 40 13.14 -36.01 1.67
N LYS A 41 12.21 -36.19 2.62
CA LYS A 41 10.80 -36.39 2.27
C LYS A 41 10.22 -35.12 1.68
N PRO A 42 9.20 -35.25 0.79
CA PRO A 42 8.48 -34.07 0.27
C PRO A 42 8.11 -33.11 1.39
N LEU A 43 8.26 -31.81 1.12
CA LEU A 43 7.95 -30.75 2.09
C LEU A 43 6.50 -30.88 2.54
N LEU A 44 6.29 -31.36 3.76
CA LEU A 44 4.95 -31.36 4.35
C LEU A 44 4.55 -29.92 4.63
N ILE A 45 3.63 -29.43 3.83
CA ILE A 45 3.08 -28.08 4.00
C ILE A 45 2.09 -28.12 5.15
N LYS A 46 2.39 -27.36 6.20
CA LYS A 46 1.44 -27.14 7.29
C LYS A 46 0.60 -25.90 7.03
N GLU A 47 -0.71 -26.04 7.13
CA GLU A 47 -1.63 -24.93 7.01
C GLU A 47 -1.28 -23.79 7.98
N PRO A 48 -1.17 -22.54 7.50
CA PRO A 48 -0.83 -21.42 8.36
C PRO A 48 -1.96 -21.07 9.32
N LYS A 49 -1.62 -20.56 10.48
CA LYS A 49 -2.62 -20.05 11.42
C LYS A 49 -3.16 -18.73 10.93
N ILE A 50 -4.48 -18.66 10.82
CA ILE A 50 -5.23 -17.45 10.49
C ILE A 50 -5.75 -16.83 11.80
N PRO A 51 -5.73 -15.49 11.95
CA PRO A 51 -6.28 -14.83 13.11
C PRO A 51 -7.81 -15.04 13.18
N ASP A 52 -8.34 -15.16 14.39
CA ASP A 52 -9.79 -15.13 14.59
C ASP A 52 -10.32 -13.72 14.32
N LEU A 53 -11.23 -13.60 13.37
CA LEU A 53 -11.84 -12.34 12.96
C LEU A 53 -13.17 -12.06 13.65
N SER A 54 -13.74 -13.01 14.38
CA SER A 54 -15.10 -12.93 14.95
C SER A 54 -15.28 -11.81 15.99
N GLY A 55 -14.19 -11.41 16.65
CA GLY A 55 -14.19 -10.34 17.63
C GLY A 55 -14.22 -8.91 17.05
N TYR A 56 -14.03 -8.74 15.73
CA TYR A 56 -13.99 -7.42 15.11
C TYR A 56 -15.36 -7.06 14.51
N THR A 57 -16.29 -6.65 15.38
CA THR A 57 -17.67 -6.29 15.01
C THR A 57 -17.97 -4.82 15.28
N ALA A 58 -19.06 -4.33 14.72
CA ALA A 58 -19.55 -2.97 14.97
C ALA A 58 -19.86 -2.77 16.46
N GLU A 59 -20.49 -3.76 17.08
CA GLU A 59 -20.84 -3.73 18.52
C GLU A 59 -19.58 -3.70 19.38
N ALA A 60 -18.56 -4.50 19.05
CA ALA A 60 -17.29 -4.51 19.77
C ALA A 60 -16.54 -3.18 19.63
N ALA A 61 -16.62 -2.52 18.48
CA ALA A 61 -16.07 -1.17 18.28
C ALA A 61 -16.84 -0.13 19.11
N MET A 62 -18.17 -0.18 19.09
CA MET A 62 -19.03 0.71 19.87
C MET A 62 -18.85 0.54 21.39
N ALA A 63 -18.60 -0.67 21.86
CA ALA A 63 -18.33 -0.95 23.27
C ALA A 63 -17.05 -0.27 23.81
N LYS A 64 -16.18 0.23 22.92
CA LYS A 64 -14.97 0.99 23.30
C LYS A 64 -15.24 2.48 23.57
N ILE A 65 -16.48 2.95 23.34
CA ILE A 65 -16.86 4.34 23.60
C ILE A 65 -17.09 4.55 25.08
N SER A 66 -16.41 5.53 25.66
CA SER A 66 -16.72 6.05 26.99
C SER A 66 -17.55 7.32 26.85
N TYR A 67 -18.81 7.26 27.23
CA TYR A 67 -19.77 8.37 27.11
C TYR A 67 -19.64 9.43 28.24
N LYS A 68 -18.78 9.20 29.18
CA LYS A 68 -18.57 10.11 30.35
C LYS A 68 -17.07 10.34 30.58
N PRO A 69 -16.68 11.54 31.05
CA PRO A 69 -17.51 12.74 31.23
C PRO A 69 -17.95 13.34 29.89
N ALA A 70 -18.93 14.26 29.93
CA ALA A 70 -19.31 15.06 28.76
C ALA A 70 -18.13 15.91 28.32
N GLY A 71 -17.93 15.99 27.00
CA GLY A 71 -16.87 16.79 26.40
C GLY A 71 -17.19 18.27 26.31
N SER A 72 -16.16 19.06 26.05
CA SER A 72 -16.27 20.49 25.75
C SER A 72 -15.49 20.81 24.46
N ALA A 73 -15.96 21.82 23.75
CA ALA A 73 -15.29 22.29 22.55
C ALA A 73 -15.12 23.81 22.55
N LEU A 74 -14.03 24.26 21.93
CA LEU A 74 -13.71 25.68 21.85
C LEU A 74 -12.93 25.96 20.56
N ILE A 75 -12.95 27.21 20.10
CA ILE A 75 -12.19 27.65 18.93
C ILE A 75 -10.93 28.37 19.44
N GLN A 76 -9.77 27.91 18.99
CA GLN A 76 -8.47 28.46 19.38
C GLN A 76 -7.52 28.60 18.18
N PRO A 77 -6.45 29.43 18.30
CA PRO A 77 -5.39 29.49 17.30
C PRO A 77 -4.69 28.15 17.09
N MET A 78 -4.54 27.74 15.83
CA MET A 78 -3.86 26.49 15.45
C MET A 78 -2.39 26.45 15.90
N LEU A 79 -1.70 27.58 15.90
CA LEU A 79 -0.28 27.68 16.29
C LEU A 79 0.03 27.31 17.74
N LYS A 80 -0.97 27.18 18.59
CA LYS A 80 -0.78 26.77 19.98
C LYS A 80 -0.86 25.24 20.18
N GLU A 81 -1.03 24.49 19.12
CA GLU A 81 -1.27 23.05 19.19
C GLU A 81 -0.19 22.26 18.47
N ASN A 82 0.65 21.55 19.22
CA ASN A 82 1.77 20.77 18.69
C ASN A 82 1.31 19.67 17.73
N SER A 83 0.14 19.09 17.93
CA SER A 83 -0.40 18.06 17.03
C SER A 83 -0.69 18.56 15.60
N LEU A 84 -0.66 19.89 15.41
CA LEU A 84 -0.84 20.54 14.11
C LEU A 84 0.48 21.00 13.45
N ASP A 85 1.63 20.88 14.13
CA ASP A 85 2.93 21.39 13.63
C ASP A 85 3.28 20.84 12.22
N GLU A 86 2.90 19.59 11.93
CA GLU A 86 3.10 18.95 10.62
C GLU A 86 2.40 19.70 9.49
N PHE A 87 1.26 20.35 9.76
CA PHE A 87 0.41 20.98 8.75
C PHE A 87 0.59 22.49 8.68
N ILE A 88 0.90 23.13 9.79
CA ILE A 88 0.99 24.60 9.91
C ILE A 88 2.38 25.12 10.25
N GLY A 89 3.35 24.21 10.51
CA GLY A 89 4.73 24.59 10.84
C GLY A 89 5.44 25.27 9.67
N GLY A 90 6.23 26.30 9.99
CA GLY A 90 6.95 27.09 9.01
C GLY A 90 6.12 28.16 8.28
N LYS A 91 6.81 29.16 7.71
CA LYS A 91 6.15 30.35 7.12
C LYS A 91 5.21 30.03 5.96
N GLU A 92 5.63 29.14 5.07
CA GLU A 92 4.85 28.85 3.84
C GLU A 92 3.59 28.06 4.15
N ARG A 93 3.65 27.08 5.06
CA ARG A 93 2.49 26.30 5.48
C ARG A 93 1.45 27.16 6.21
N LEU A 94 1.90 28.04 7.09
CA LEU A 94 1.01 28.97 7.78
C LEU A 94 0.28 29.90 6.81
N LYS A 95 0.96 30.40 5.76
CA LYS A 95 0.34 31.26 4.73
C LYS A 95 -0.88 30.60 4.07
N GLU A 96 -0.78 29.34 3.79
CA GLU A 96 -1.90 28.60 3.17
C GLU A 96 -3.18 28.71 4.01
N TRP A 97 -3.09 28.50 5.31
CA TRP A 97 -4.22 28.57 6.21
C TRP A 97 -4.71 29.99 6.45
N VAL A 98 -3.77 30.97 6.50
CA VAL A 98 -4.14 32.39 6.58
C VAL A 98 -4.96 32.81 5.36
N VAL A 99 -4.58 32.40 4.15
CA VAL A 99 -5.30 32.69 2.91
C VAL A 99 -6.70 32.05 2.93
N ARG A 100 -6.80 30.80 3.34
CA ARG A 100 -8.08 30.08 3.39
C ARG A 100 -9.06 30.66 4.41
N GLN A 101 -8.58 31.02 5.58
CA GLN A 101 -9.42 31.54 6.65
C GLN A 101 -9.52 33.07 6.69
N GLN A 102 -8.71 33.78 5.88
CA GLN A 102 -8.61 35.25 5.81
C GLN A 102 -8.38 35.91 7.20
N ARG A 103 -7.70 35.19 8.09
CA ARG A 103 -7.35 35.60 9.45
C ARG A 103 -6.24 34.72 10.01
N MET A 104 -5.78 34.99 11.24
CA MET A 104 -4.93 34.04 11.96
C MET A 104 -5.66 32.70 12.08
N PRO A 105 -5.04 31.59 11.62
CA PRO A 105 -5.72 30.31 11.54
C PRO A 105 -6.19 29.79 12.90
N VAL A 106 -7.42 29.36 12.95
CA VAL A 106 -8.07 28.75 14.11
C VAL A 106 -8.63 27.38 13.77
N ALA A 107 -8.80 26.55 14.78
CA ALA A 107 -9.46 25.26 14.69
C ALA A 107 -10.46 25.06 15.84
N ILE A 108 -11.35 24.11 15.65
CA ILE A 108 -12.26 23.60 16.69
C ILE A 108 -11.48 22.55 17.48
N PHE A 109 -11.39 22.71 18.79
CA PHE A 109 -10.74 21.74 19.67
C PHE A 109 -11.76 21.08 20.58
N ILE A 110 -11.78 19.76 20.58
CA ILE A 110 -12.48 18.93 21.56
C ILE A 110 -11.48 18.61 22.65
N ASP A 111 -11.70 19.16 23.84
CA ASP A 111 -10.66 19.20 24.88
C ASP A 111 -10.60 17.91 25.68
N ARG A 112 -11.69 17.50 26.32
CA ARG A 112 -11.79 16.26 27.11
C ARG A 112 -13.20 15.69 27.06
N GLY A 113 -13.31 14.40 27.34
CA GLY A 113 -14.60 13.73 27.44
C GLY A 113 -15.25 13.45 26.11
N TYR A 114 -16.45 12.93 26.15
CA TYR A 114 -17.23 12.49 25.01
C TYR A 114 -18.09 13.61 24.42
N MET A 115 -18.10 13.72 23.11
CA MET A 115 -18.97 14.61 22.35
C MET A 115 -19.37 13.97 21.03
N ASN A 116 -20.65 13.96 20.70
CA ASN A 116 -21.08 13.63 19.35
C ASN A 116 -21.11 14.88 18.46
N LEU A 117 -21.20 14.68 17.14
CA LEU A 117 -21.15 15.80 16.19
C LEU A 117 -22.30 16.80 16.35
N THR A 118 -23.50 16.33 16.68
CA THR A 118 -24.68 17.20 16.90
C THR A 118 -24.49 18.09 18.14
N GLN A 119 -23.93 17.54 19.22
CA GLN A 119 -23.56 18.33 20.42
C GLN A 119 -22.47 19.34 20.09
N LEU A 120 -21.45 18.92 19.31
CA LEU A 120 -20.38 19.80 18.85
C LEU A 120 -20.95 20.99 18.06
N ALA A 121 -21.83 20.74 17.09
CA ALA A 121 -22.43 21.79 16.28
C ALA A 121 -23.25 22.79 17.09
N ARG A 122 -23.99 22.31 18.11
CA ARG A 122 -24.77 23.19 19.02
C ARG A 122 -23.91 24.06 19.92
N SER A 123 -22.67 23.66 20.19
CA SER A 123 -21.75 24.41 21.08
C SER A 123 -20.92 25.45 20.34
N LEU A 124 -21.04 25.54 19.00
CA LEU A 124 -20.17 26.35 18.15
C LEU A 124 -20.96 27.36 17.31
N PRO A 125 -20.33 28.47 16.89
CA PRO A 125 -20.96 29.39 15.95
C PRO A 125 -21.18 28.70 14.58
N PRO A 126 -22.33 28.97 13.91
CA PRO A 126 -22.67 28.39 12.62
C PRO A 126 -21.65 28.66 11.48
N THR A 127 -20.81 29.66 11.65
CA THR A 127 -19.71 29.97 10.72
C THR A 127 -18.57 28.95 10.79
N ALA A 128 -18.45 28.20 11.89
CA ALA A 128 -17.43 27.16 12.08
C ALA A 128 -17.95 25.76 11.73
N LEU A 129 -19.12 25.41 12.25
CA LEU A 129 -19.81 24.15 12.01
C LEU A 129 -21.32 24.37 12.05
N ARG A 130 -22.02 24.01 11.00
CA ARG A 130 -23.48 24.19 10.90
C ARG A 130 -24.17 23.01 10.23
N GLU A 131 -25.39 22.78 10.61
CA GLU A 131 -26.32 21.93 9.88
C GLU A 131 -26.84 22.70 8.66
N THR A 132 -26.68 22.15 7.46
CA THR A 132 -27.09 22.76 6.18
C THR A 132 -28.39 22.17 5.65
N ALA A 133 -28.69 20.94 6.03
CA ALA A 133 -29.93 20.22 5.79
C ALA A 133 -30.09 19.16 6.89
N PRO A 134 -31.29 18.59 7.10
CA PRO A 134 -31.52 17.62 8.17
C PRO A 134 -30.49 16.47 8.19
N GLY A 135 -29.63 16.46 9.22
CA GLY A 135 -28.53 15.50 9.41
C GLY A 135 -27.28 15.76 8.54
N VAL A 136 -27.23 16.85 7.77
CA VAL A 136 -26.07 17.22 6.94
C VAL A 136 -25.34 18.41 7.57
N PHE A 137 -24.09 18.22 7.94
CA PHE A 137 -23.28 19.24 8.61
C PHE A 137 -22.13 19.68 7.73
N LEU A 138 -21.83 20.99 7.72
CA LEU A 138 -20.68 21.59 7.04
C LEU A 138 -19.72 22.19 8.07
N ALA A 139 -18.50 21.62 8.14
CA ALA A 139 -17.39 22.14 8.93
C ALA A 139 -16.47 22.98 8.04
N ARG A 140 -16.29 24.25 8.36
CA ARG A 140 -15.38 25.15 7.63
C ARG A 140 -14.04 25.35 8.33
N LEU A 141 -13.91 24.91 9.57
CA LEU A 141 -12.67 24.92 10.34
C LEU A 141 -12.17 23.49 10.56
N PRO A 142 -10.85 23.29 10.71
CA PRO A 142 -10.32 22.02 11.16
C PRO A 142 -10.92 21.62 12.52
N ILE A 143 -11.11 20.32 12.72
CA ILE A 143 -11.57 19.74 13.98
C ILE A 143 -10.43 18.92 14.57
N VAL A 144 -10.03 19.23 15.80
CA VAL A 144 -8.91 18.59 16.51
C VAL A 144 -9.44 17.96 17.79
N ILE A 145 -9.25 16.66 17.92
CA ILE A 145 -9.57 15.93 19.15
C ILE A 145 -8.29 15.86 19.97
N ARG A 146 -8.28 16.52 21.13
CA ARG A 146 -7.13 16.51 22.05
C ARG A 146 -7.02 15.22 22.86
N PRO A 147 -5.87 14.94 23.48
CA PRO A 147 -5.72 13.82 24.40
C PRO A 147 -6.81 13.81 25.49
N GLY A 148 -7.49 12.67 25.64
CA GLY A 148 -8.63 12.52 26.54
C GLY A 148 -9.98 12.95 25.97
N GLY A 149 -10.02 13.56 24.79
CA GLY A 149 -11.23 13.85 24.04
C GLY A 149 -11.70 12.64 23.21
N THR A 150 -13.00 12.56 22.99
CA THR A 150 -13.65 11.58 22.12
C THR A 150 -14.66 12.28 21.24
N LEU A 151 -14.50 12.17 19.93
CA LEU A 151 -15.51 12.58 18.96
C LEU A 151 -16.22 11.35 18.39
N HIS A 152 -17.54 11.36 18.42
CA HIS A 152 -18.36 10.36 17.77
C HIS A 152 -19.25 10.99 16.69
N ILE A 153 -19.02 10.63 15.43
CA ILE A 153 -19.87 10.97 14.30
C ILE A 153 -20.75 9.75 14.06
N ASP A 154 -21.97 9.79 14.59
CA ASP A 154 -22.87 8.64 14.64
C ASP A 154 -24.00 8.72 13.61
N LYS A 155 -24.88 7.72 13.60
CA LYS A 155 -26.03 7.59 12.68
C LYS A 155 -27.03 8.74 12.69
N SER A 156 -27.00 9.65 13.69
CA SER A 156 -27.81 10.87 13.68
C SER A 156 -27.32 11.88 12.64
N VAL A 157 -26.09 11.68 12.15
CA VAL A 157 -25.45 12.46 11.10
C VAL A 157 -25.53 11.67 9.79
N LYS A 158 -26.26 12.18 8.82
CA LYS A 158 -26.29 11.60 7.46
C LYS A 158 -25.00 11.84 6.72
N GLU A 159 -24.44 13.07 6.85
CA GLU A 159 -23.18 13.44 6.22
C GLU A 159 -22.48 14.57 7.00
N LEU A 160 -21.20 14.40 7.29
CA LEU A 160 -20.29 15.49 7.66
C LEU A 160 -19.49 15.90 6.42
N ARG A 161 -19.64 17.15 6.01
CA ARG A 161 -18.92 17.79 4.91
C ARG A 161 -17.77 18.63 5.47
N LEU A 162 -16.55 18.31 5.09
CA LEU A 162 -15.37 19.11 5.42
C LEU A 162 -15.08 20.06 4.26
N SER A 163 -15.17 21.37 4.51
CA SER A 163 -14.99 22.40 3.45
C SER A 163 -13.58 22.43 2.91
N GLN A 164 -13.44 22.29 1.59
CA GLN A 164 -12.18 22.46 0.86
C GLN A 164 -11.72 23.91 0.90
N GLU A 165 -12.63 24.85 0.63
CA GLU A 165 -12.36 26.28 0.61
C GLU A 165 -12.02 26.82 2.00
N GLY A 166 -12.73 26.36 3.04
CA GLY A 166 -12.46 26.71 4.44
C GLY A 166 -11.18 26.12 5.00
N GLY A 167 -10.60 25.13 4.30
CA GLY A 167 -9.41 24.43 4.77
C GLY A 167 -9.70 23.50 5.96
N SER A 168 -10.87 22.87 5.98
CA SER A 168 -11.26 21.93 7.04
C SER A 168 -10.54 20.58 6.90
N PHE A 169 -10.19 19.97 8.02
CA PHE A 169 -9.66 18.61 8.12
C PHE A 169 -9.87 18.06 9.54
N LEU A 170 -9.65 16.76 9.75
CA LEU A 170 -9.77 16.10 11.04
C LEU A 170 -8.40 15.69 11.57
N VAL A 171 -8.11 16.04 12.82
CA VAL A 171 -6.96 15.53 13.58
C VAL A 171 -7.46 14.82 14.82
N ASN A 172 -7.13 13.55 14.92
CA ASN A 172 -7.41 12.76 16.11
C ASN A 172 -6.12 12.59 16.94
N ASP A 173 -6.06 13.24 18.08
CA ASP A 173 -5.03 13.03 19.12
C ASP A 173 -5.63 12.43 20.40
N GLY A 174 -6.88 11.97 20.33
CA GLY A 174 -7.65 11.28 21.36
C GLY A 174 -8.30 10.00 20.84
N LYS A 175 -9.64 9.96 20.80
CA LYS A 175 -10.42 8.86 20.22
C LYS A 175 -11.43 9.38 19.20
N LEU A 176 -11.49 8.71 18.06
CA LEU A 176 -12.44 9.04 17.00
C LEU A 176 -13.27 7.82 16.64
N PHE A 177 -14.57 8.01 16.62
CA PHE A 177 -15.55 7.04 16.15
C PHE A 177 -16.36 7.65 15.00
N ILE A 178 -16.40 6.98 13.85
CA ILE A 178 -17.23 7.32 12.70
C ILE A 178 -18.07 6.08 12.40
N THR A 179 -19.38 6.14 12.69
CA THR A 179 -20.23 4.96 12.62
C THR A 179 -21.55 5.23 11.92
N ASP A 180 -21.89 4.37 10.96
CA ASP A 180 -23.16 4.40 10.21
C ASP A 180 -23.45 5.78 9.56
N THR A 181 -22.42 6.41 8.98
CA THR A 181 -22.50 7.77 8.44
C THR A 181 -21.60 7.97 7.22
N LYS A 182 -21.68 9.14 6.62
CA LYS A 182 -20.80 9.58 5.55
C LYS A 182 -19.96 10.78 5.97
N VAL A 183 -18.67 10.77 5.66
CA VAL A 183 -17.78 11.93 5.80
C VAL A 183 -17.13 12.23 4.45
N SER A 184 -17.28 13.46 3.96
CA SER A 184 -16.77 13.85 2.66
C SER A 184 -15.92 15.11 2.72
N ALA A 185 -14.85 15.16 1.93
CA ALA A 185 -14.27 16.42 1.51
C ALA A 185 -15.27 17.09 0.56
N TRP A 186 -15.57 18.36 0.78
CA TRP A 186 -16.64 19.05 0.09
C TRP A 186 -16.15 20.35 -0.55
N SER A 187 -16.37 20.49 -1.85
CA SER A 187 -16.21 21.76 -2.55
C SER A 187 -17.49 22.57 -2.39
N GLU A 188 -17.45 23.65 -1.61
CA GLU A 188 -18.59 24.56 -1.47
C GLU A 188 -18.88 25.27 -2.80
N LYS A 189 -17.84 25.52 -3.61
CA LYS A 189 -17.94 26.15 -4.91
C LYS A 189 -18.71 25.30 -5.92
N ASP A 190 -18.44 23.98 -5.93
CA ASP A 190 -19.02 23.03 -6.89
C ASP A 190 -20.29 22.36 -6.32
N ASP A 191 -20.63 22.62 -5.04
CA ASP A 191 -21.68 21.96 -4.25
C ASP A 191 -21.67 20.44 -4.42
N SER A 192 -20.48 19.85 -4.31
CA SER A 192 -20.24 18.42 -4.52
C SER A 192 -19.03 17.93 -3.70
N PRO A 193 -18.83 16.61 -3.55
CA PRO A 193 -17.57 16.11 -3.03
C PRO A 193 -16.39 16.71 -3.80
N ALA A 194 -15.30 17.04 -3.10
CA ALA A 194 -14.09 17.60 -3.68
C ALA A 194 -13.33 16.54 -4.51
N TRP A 195 -13.94 16.12 -5.62
CA TRP A 195 -13.38 15.10 -6.52
C TRP A 195 -11.95 15.44 -6.94
N TYR A 196 -11.11 14.43 -7.10
CA TYR A 196 -9.74 14.63 -7.55
C TYR A 196 -9.69 15.29 -8.93
N LYS A 197 -9.05 16.45 -9.01
CA LYS A 197 -8.84 17.20 -10.26
C LYS A 197 -7.37 17.19 -10.67
N LYS A 198 -6.47 17.52 -9.75
CA LYS A 198 -5.03 17.60 -10.00
C LYS A 198 -4.20 17.31 -8.76
N GLU A 199 -2.95 16.91 -8.98
CA GLU A 199 -1.97 16.69 -7.92
C GLU A 199 -1.62 17.99 -7.19
N GLY A 200 -1.44 17.90 -5.86
CA GLY A 200 -1.12 19.05 -5.02
C GLY A 200 -2.29 19.94 -4.64
N GLU A 201 -3.47 19.76 -5.25
CA GLU A 201 -4.67 20.48 -4.82
C GLU A 201 -5.10 20.00 -3.43
N PHE A 202 -5.24 20.95 -2.50
CA PHE A 202 -5.71 20.65 -1.17
C PHE A 202 -7.09 19.99 -1.20
N ARG A 203 -7.21 18.87 -0.52
CA ARG A 203 -8.48 18.24 -0.16
C ARG A 203 -8.47 17.90 1.34
N PRO A 204 -9.59 18.11 2.05
CA PRO A 204 -9.73 17.66 3.43
C PRO A 204 -9.22 16.24 3.65
N PHE A 205 -8.72 15.96 4.85
CA PHE A 205 -8.13 14.68 5.22
C PHE A 205 -8.40 14.35 6.69
N LEU A 206 -8.13 13.11 7.07
CA LEU A 206 -8.12 12.63 8.45
C LEU A 206 -6.74 12.12 8.80
N VAL A 207 -6.17 12.59 9.91
CA VAL A 207 -4.99 11.99 10.53
C VAL A 207 -5.23 11.66 11.99
N SER A 208 -4.84 10.47 12.41
CA SER A 208 -4.87 10.00 13.79
C SER A 208 -3.43 9.76 14.24
N TRP A 209 -3.01 10.46 15.28
CA TRP A 209 -1.63 10.45 15.76
C TRP A 209 -1.32 9.32 16.74
N GLY A 210 -0.07 9.23 17.16
CA GLY A 210 0.41 8.26 18.14
C GLY A 210 -0.40 8.27 19.44
N GLY A 211 -0.60 7.09 20.02
CA GLY A 211 -1.39 6.88 21.24
C GLY A 211 -2.90 7.00 21.06
N THR A 212 -3.39 7.14 19.83
CA THR A 212 -4.81 7.28 19.53
C THR A 212 -5.47 5.97 19.12
N GLU A 213 -6.78 5.97 19.19
CA GLU A 213 -7.65 4.92 18.70
C GLU A 213 -8.64 5.51 17.67
N THR A 214 -8.79 4.83 16.54
CA THR A 214 -9.68 5.27 15.45
C THR A 214 -10.57 4.13 15.01
N TYR A 215 -11.87 4.35 15.02
CA TYR A 215 -12.87 3.36 14.61
C TYR A 215 -13.76 3.95 13.52
N ILE A 216 -13.69 3.34 12.33
CA ILE A 216 -14.56 3.70 11.19
C ILE A 216 -15.36 2.44 10.86
N VAL A 217 -16.67 2.49 11.05
CA VAL A 217 -17.54 1.32 10.98
C VAL A 217 -18.79 1.65 10.14
N ASN A 218 -19.14 0.77 9.20
CA ASN A 218 -20.33 0.90 8.34
C ASN A 218 -20.46 2.29 7.69
N SER A 219 -19.36 2.93 7.35
CA SER A 219 -19.35 4.36 6.97
C SER A 219 -18.73 4.57 5.60
N THR A 220 -18.95 5.75 5.01
CA THR A 220 -18.35 6.12 3.73
C THR A 220 -17.45 7.35 3.89
N ILE A 221 -16.20 7.23 3.45
CA ILE A 221 -15.23 8.33 3.41
C ILE A 221 -14.94 8.66 1.94
N THR A 222 -15.18 9.91 1.54
CA THR A 222 -15.12 10.29 0.12
C THR A 222 -14.22 11.50 -0.13
N SER A 223 -13.38 11.41 -1.17
CA SER A 223 -12.58 12.49 -1.76
C SER A 223 -11.53 13.09 -0.83
N PHE A 224 -11.04 12.32 0.13
CA PHE A 224 -10.06 12.76 1.12
C PHE A 224 -8.63 12.77 0.57
N GLY A 225 -7.87 13.77 1.03
CA GLY A 225 -6.42 13.80 0.96
C GLY A 225 -5.81 14.26 -0.35
N TYR A 226 -4.53 14.60 -0.26
CA TYR A 226 -3.72 15.10 -1.37
C TYR A 226 -2.23 14.78 -1.13
N THR A 227 -1.34 15.14 -2.07
CA THR A 227 0.09 14.86 -2.00
C THR A 227 0.82 15.78 -1.02
N ALA A 228 0.53 15.66 0.28
CA ALA A 228 1.26 16.33 1.35
C ALA A 228 1.47 15.36 2.52
N SER A 229 2.55 15.53 3.27
CA SER A 229 2.91 14.63 4.38
C SER A 229 1.74 14.40 5.33
N LYS A 230 1.44 13.13 5.60
CA LYS A 230 0.35 12.65 6.47
C LYS A 230 -1.07 13.07 6.05
N SER A 231 -1.23 13.89 5.02
CA SER A 231 -2.52 14.39 4.51
C SER A 231 -3.10 13.49 3.39
N TYR A 232 -2.76 12.21 3.38
CA TYR A 232 -2.98 11.31 2.25
C TYR A 232 -4.42 10.79 2.10
N GLY A 233 -5.30 11.04 3.03
CA GLY A 233 -6.69 10.54 3.02
C GLY A 233 -7.13 10.18 4.43
N VAL A 234 -7.27 8.89 4.72
CA VAL A 234 -7.42 8.38 6.09
C VAL A 234 -6.07 7.84 6.53
N SER A 235 -5.45 8.52 7.50
CA SER A 235 -4.12 8.18 8.01
C SER A 235 -4.14 7.83 9.49
N ILE A 236 -3.61 6.67 9.87
CA ILE A 236 -3.31 6.28 11.25
C ILE A 236 -1.79 6.27 11.40
N SER A 237 -1.22 7.30 12.04
CA SER A 237 0.19 7.62 11.91
C SER A 237 0.85 7.93 13.25
N GLN A 238 2.02 7.36 13.49
CA GLN A 238 2.89 7.93 14.52
C GLN A 238 3.31 9.34 14.09
N TYR A 239 3.63 10.18 15.06
CA TYR A 239 4.18 11.50 14.80
C TYR A 239 5.44 11.41 13.92
N SER A 240 5.68 12.45 13.14
CA SER A 240 6.91 12.55 12.36
C SER A 240 8.16 12.46 13.26
N PRO A 241 9.32 12.04 12.74
CA PRO A 241 10.55 11.91 13.52
C PRO A 241 10.95 13.18 14.29
N SER A 242 10.58 14.36 13.78
CA SER A 242 10.82 15.65 14.45
C SER A 242 9.90 15.91 15.66
N MET A 243 8.72 15.33 15.66
CA MET A 243 7.70 15.51 16.71
C MET A 243 7.70 14.37 17.73
N ALA A 244 7.91 13.14 17.31
CA ALA A 244 7.81 11.94 18.14
C ALA A 244 8.60 12.01 19.47
N PRO A 245 9.84 12.52 19.51
CA PRO A 245 10.59 12.65 20.75
C PRO A 245 9.94 13.59 21.79
N LYS A 246 9.23 14.63 21.31
CA LYS A 246 8.52 15.60 22.15
C LYS A 246 7.22 14.99 22.71
N MET A 247 6.51 14.21 21.90
CA MET A 247 5.18 13.69 22.21
C MET A 247 5.20 12.43 23.07
N LYS A 248 6.21 11.56 22.91
CA LYS A 248 6.42 10.32 23.69
C LYS A 248 5.19 9.44 23.81
N ARG A 249 4.45 9.27 22.71
CA ARG A 249 3.20 8.51 22.66
C ARG A 249 3.42 7.09 22.13
N LYS A 250 2.57 6.16 22.54
CA LYS A 250 2.52 4.80 21.97
C LYS A 250 2.16 4.85 20.49
N ARG A 251 2.40 3.76 19.77
CA ARG A 251 1.96 3.62 18.38
C ARG A 251 0.44 3.68 18.29
N PRO A 252 -0.11 4.30 17.24
CA PRO A 252 -1.55 4.38 17.05
C PRO A 252 -2.12 3.04 16.63
N THR A 253 -3.41 2.84 16.85
CA THR A 253 -4.17 1.68 16.42
C THR A 253 -5.57 2.07 15.95
N GLY A 254 -6.31 1.14 15.36
CA GLY A 254 -7.68 1.38 14.97
C GLY A 254 -8.30 0.25 14.18
N TRP A 255 -9.61 0.32 14.02
CA TRP A 255 -10.39 -0.64 13.23
C TRP A 255 -11.17 0.10 12.14
N LEU A 256 -11.04 -0.36 10.92
CA LEU A 256 -11.83 0.06 9.77
C LEU A 256 -12.66 -1.14 9.34
N LEU A 257 -13.97 -1.10 9.58
CA LEU A 257 -14.87 -2.24 9.42
C LEU A 257 -16.02 -1.89 8.48
N ASN A 258 -16.28 -2.76 7.49
CA ASN A 258 -17.45 -2.72 6.61
C ASN A 258 -17.73 -1.32 5.99
N SER A 259 -16.68 -0.60 5.65
CA SER A 259 -16.75 0.81 5.22
C SER A 259 -16.30 1.01 3.77
N GLN A 260 -16.63 2.16 3.19
CA GLN A 260 -16.30 2.50 1.82
C GLN A 260 -15.34 3.70 1.79
N PHE A 261 -14.28 3.59 1.00
CA PHE A 261 -13.26 4.62 0.79
C PHE A 261 -13.16 4.93 -0.70
N VAL A 262 -13.68 6.09 -1.11
CA VAL A 262 -13.91 6.42 -2.53
C VAL A 262 -13.19 7.70 -2.92
N ASP A 263 -12.45 7.69 -4.03
CA ASP A 263 -11.76 8.87 -4.58
C ASP A 263 -10.79 9.54 -3.58
N ASN A 264 -10.26 8.81 -2.61
CA ASN A 264 -9.25 9.35 -1.71
C ASN A 264 -7.87 9.35 -2.37
N TRP A 265 -6.95 10.21 -1.93
CA TRP A 265 -5.57 10.18 -2.43
C TRP A 265 -4.92 8.83 -2.14
N TYR A 266 -4.94 8.36 -0.88
CA TYR A 266 -4.85 6.95 -0.50
C TYR A 266 -6.16 6.58 0.21
N GLY A 267 -6.69 5.43 -0.09
CA GLY A 267 -7.90 4.97 0.59
C GLY A 267 -7.64 4.81 2.09
N PHE A 268 -6.52 4.18 2.43
CA PHE A 268 -5.98 4.08 3.79
C PHE A 268 -4.46 4.18 3.76
N TYR A 269 -3.90 4.85 4.76
CA TYR A 269 -2.46 4.94 5.02
C TYR A 269 -2.18 4.73 6.51
N CYS A 270 -1.11 4.01 6.85
CA CYS A 270 -0.61 4.05 8.22
C CYS A 270 0.93 4.14 8.26
N TYR A 271 1.46 4.63 9.37
CA TYR A 271 2.88 4.84 9.58
C TYR A 271 3.23 4.50 11.03
N GLU A 272 4.14 3.55 11.24
CA GLU A 272 4.51 3.06 12.57
C GLU A 272 3.29 2.74 13.45
N ALA A 273 2.28 2.10 12.86
CA ALA A 273 1.05 1.70 13.55
C ALA A 273 1.13 0.21 13.93
N ASP A 274 0.52 -0.15 15.05
CA ASP A 274 0.44 -1.52 15.52
C ASP A 274 -1.01 -1.99 15.62
N ASP A 275 -1.24 -3.28 15.34
CA ASP A 275 -2.52 -3.96 15.59
C ASP A 275 -3.74 -3.28 14.92
N VAL A 276 -3.54 -2.68 13.74
CA VAL A 276 -4.64 -2.09 12.96
C VAL A 276 -5.41 -3.18 12.24
N VAL A 277 -6.74 -3.10 12.29
CA VAL A 277 -7.66 -4.04 11.62
C VAL A 277 -8.40 -3.33 10.49
N ILE A 278 -8.29 -3.87 9.29
CA ILE A 278 -8.93 -3.40 8.06
C ILE A 278 -9.75 -4.56 7.51
N LEU A 279 -11.05 -4.59 7.81
CA LEU A 279 -11.89 -5.76 7.59
C LEU A 279 -13.18 -5.41 6.85
N GLY A 280 -13.42 -6.11 5.74
CA GLY A 280 -14.70 -6.05 5.02
C GLY A 280 -14.96 -4.73 4.29
N ASN A 281 -13.93 -3.96 3.96
CA ASN A 281 -14.10 -2.65 3.36
C ASN A 281 -14.02 -2.69 1.83
N SER A 282 -14.54 -1.63 1.20
CA SER A 282 -14.40 -1.34 -0.23
C SER A 282 -13.53 -0.10 -0.44
N TYR A 283 -12.43 -0.24 -1.18
CA TYR A 283 -11.50 0.83 -1.58
C TYR A 283 -11.61 1.03 -3.09
N ARG A 284 -12.39 2.01 -3.51
CA ARG A 284 -12.74 2.19 -4.91
C ARG A 284 -12.23 3.51 -5.48
N ASP A 285 -11.67 3.46 -6.68
CA ASP A 285 -11.27 4.63 -7.48
C ASP A 285 -10.32 5.60 -6.75
N ASN A 286 -9.58 5.08 -5.76
CA ASN A 286 -8.59 5.87 -5.04
C ASN A 286 -7.43 6.25 -5.97
N ILE A 287 -6.78 7.39 -5.70
CA ILE A 287 -5.89 8.00 -6.68
C ILE A 287 -4.58 7.25 -6.80
N VAL A 288 -3.93 6.94 -5.69
CA VAL A 288 -2.61 6.30 -5.69
C VAL A 288 -2.69 4.85 -5.23
N TYR A 289 -3.17 4.60 -4.02
CA TYR A 289 -3.31 3.27 -3.43
C TYR A 289 -4.70 3.07 -2.83
N GLY A 290 -5.19 1.83 -2.86
CA GLY A 290 -6.36 1.47 -2.06
C GLY A 290 -5.99 1.41 -0.58
N ILE A 291 -5.05 0.54 -0.23
CA ILE A 291 -4.57 0.32 1.14
C ILE A 291 -3.04 0.38 1.13
N ASP A 292 -2.43 1.27 1.93
CA ASP A 292 -0.97 1.47 2.03
C ASP A 292 -0.49 1.54 3.49
N PRO A 293 -0.35 0.42 4.18
CA PRO A 293 0.49 0.36 5.37
C PRO A 293 1.95 0.67 5.03
N HIS A 294 2.59 1.49 5.86
CA HIS A 294 3.90 2.02 5.58
C HIS A 294 4.81 2.02 6.82
N ASP A 295 6.10 2.06 6.61
CA ASP A 295 7.19 2.23 7.56
C ASP A 295 6.97 1.56 8.93
N ARG A 296 7.52 0.38 9.12
CA ARG A 296 7.61 -0.30 10.42
C ARG A 296 6.27 -0.55 11.13
N SER A 297 5.15 -0.50 10.39
CA SER A 297 3.86 -0.95 10.90
C SER A 297 3.83 -2.47 11.03
N ARG A 298 3.11 -3.02 12.02
CA ARG A 298 3.17 -4.47 12.27
C ARG A 298 1.90 -5.02 12.90
N ARG A 299 1.74 -6.34 12.78
CA ARG A 299 0.59 -7.11 13.28
C ARG A 299 -0.74 -6.57 12.77
N LEU A 300 -0.74 -6.19 11.49
CA LEU A 300 -1.93 -5.71 10.82
C LEU A 300 -2.78 -6.89 10.34
N ILE A 301 -4.09 -6.73 10.42
CA ILE A 301 -5.05 -7.63 9.79
C ILE A 301 -5.74 -6.88 8.66
N ILE A 302 -5.46 -7.31 7.43
CA ILE A 302 -6.08 -6.76 6.21
C ILE A 302 -6.87 -7.91 5.59
N ALA A 303 -8.19 -7.95 5.84
CA ALA A 303 -8.98 -9.11 5.52
C ALA A 303 -10.33 -8.76 4.85
N HIS A 304 -10.75 -9.60 3.89
CA HIS A 304 -12.05 -9.47 3.22
C HIS A 304 -12.31 -8.09 2.59
N ASN A 305 -11.27 -7.40 2.13
CA ASN A 305 -11.42 -6.10 1.48
C ASN A 305 -11.45 -6.23 -0.05
N ASP A 306 -12.17 -5.32 -0.70
CA ASP A 306 -12.13 -5.07 -2.14
C ASP A 306 -11.32 -3.81 -2.42
N ALA A 307 -10.21 -3.93 -3.16
CA ALA A 307 -9.37 -2.81 -3.57
C ALA A 307 -9.29 -2.74 -5.10
N PHE A 308 -9.98 -1.77 -5.70
CA PHE A 308 -10.11 -1.73 -7.15
C PHE A 308 -10.20 -0.33 -7.74
N GLY A 309 -9.84 -0.25 -9.02
CA GLY A 309 -9.94 0.99 -9.78
C GLY A 309 -8.93 2.07 -9.37
N THR A 310 -7.82 1.70 -8.68
CA THR A 310 -6.78 2.69 -8.37
C THR A 310 -6.25 3.33 -9.66
N ARG A 311 -6.12 4.67 -9.65
CA ARG A 311 -5.87 5.40 -10.90
C ARG A 311 -4.40 5.50 -11.26
N LYS A 312 -3.48 5.39 -10.28
CA LYS A 312 -2.04 5.60 -10.52
C LYS A 312 -1.16 4.41 -10.16
N LYS A 313 -1.49 3.63 -9.11
CA LYS A 313 -0.62 2.56 -8.61
C LYS A 313 -1.38 1.30 -8.20
N HIS A 314 -1.11 0.76 -7.02
CA HIS A 314 -1.50 -0.57 -6.57
C HIS A 314 -2.81 -0.61 -5.79
N GLY A 315 -3.47 -1.77 -5.78
CA GLY A 315 -4.64 -2.00 -4.94
C GLY A 315 -4.28 -2.01 -3.46
N ILE A 316 -3.42 -2.93 -3.06
CA ILE A 316 -2.91 -3.08 -1.70
C ILE A 316 -1.38 -3.10 -1.76
N ILE A 317 -0.71 -2.32 -0.93
CA ILE A 317 0.75 -2.34 -0.83
C ILE A 317 1.19 -2.26 0.63
N LEU A 318 2.11 -3.11 1.03
CA LEU A 318 2.84 -3.04 2.29
C LEU A 318 4.20 -2.43 2.01
N SER A 319 4.40 -1.18 2.41
CA SER A 319 5.55 -0.37 2.02
C SER A 319 6.54 -0.19 3.17
N ARG A 320 7.74 -0.77 3.04
CA ARG A 320 8.88 -0.53 3.91
C ARG A 320 8.70 -1.05 5.35
N GLU A 321 9.25 -2.23 5.62
CA GLU A 321 9.28 -2.85 6.94
C GLU A 321 7.89 -3.07 7.60
N VAL A 322 6.88 -3.37 6.78
CA VAL A 322 5.58 -3.79 7.31
C VAL A 322 5.61 -5.29 7.56
N ASN A 323 5.62 -5.69 8.84
CA ASN A 323 5.99 -7.03 9.24
C ASN A 323 4.91 -7.74 10.06
N ASP A 324 5.02 -9.07 10.14
CA ASP A 324 4.22 -9.92 11.03
C ASP A 324 2.70 -9.72 10.86
N SER A 325 2.25 -9.52 9.61
CA SER A 325 0.88 -9.12 9.28
C SER A 325 0.16 -10.16 8.43
N TRP A 326 -1.17 -10.10 8.43
CA TRP A 326 -2.05 -10.99 7.69
C TRP A 326 -2.80 -10.24 6.61
N ILE A 327 -2.58 -10.64 5.36
CA ILE A 327 -3.27 -10.10 4.17
C ILE A 327 -4.07 -11.28 3.59
N ILE A 328 -5.34 -11.39 3.97
CA ILE A 328 -6.11 -12.60 3.75
C ILE A 328 -7.51 -12.34 3.20
N TYR A 329 -7.95 -13.21 2.27
CA TYR A 329 -9.29 -13.14 1.69
C TYR A 329 -9.64 -11.81 1.00
N ASN A 330 -8.66 -11.02 0.56
CA ASN A 330 -8.92 -9.77 -0.15
C ASN A 330 -9.07 -10.01 -1.66
N ARG A 331 -9.80 -9.12 -2.33
CA ARG A 331 -9.84 -9.02 -3.79
C ARG A 331 -9.19 -7.71 -4.23
N ALA A 332 -8.19 -7.80 -5.12
CA ALA A 332 -7.52 -6.62 -5.67
C ALA A 332 -7.54 -6.69 -7.20
N TYR A 333 -8.32 -5.82 -7.85
CA TYR A 333 -8.60 -5.96 -9.27
C TYR A 333 -8.79 -4.62 -9.99
N ASN A 334 -8.61 -4.62 -11.31
CA ASN A 334 -8.72 -3.43 -12.16
C ASN A 334 -7.84 -2.25 -11.68
N ASN A 335 -6.72 -2.52 -11.02
CA ASN A 335 -5.82 -1.48 -10.56
C ASN A 335 -4.82 -1.08 -11.65
N HIS A 336 -4.35 0.15 -11.60
CA HIS A 336 -3.42 0.68 -12.62
C HIS A 336 -2.06 -0.04 -12.63
N LEU A 337 -1.62 -0.57 -11.50
CA LEU A 337 -0.45 -1.44 -11.41
C LEU A 337 -0.85 -2.80 -10.81
N SER A 338 -0.05 -3.35 -9.89
CA SER A 338 -0.27 -4.67 -9.31
C SER A 338 -1.44 -4.70 -8.30
N GLY A 339 -2.04 -5.87 -8.12
CA GLY A 339 -3.10 -6.09 -7.14
C GLY A 339 -2.59 -5.96 -5.72
N ILE A 340 -1.62 -6.81 -5.31
CA ILE A 340 -1.03 -6.83 -3.97
C ILE A 340 0.49 -6.73 -4.09
N VAL A 341 1.10 -5.86 -3.27
CA VAL A 341 2.56 -5.64 -3.25
C VAL A 341 3.11 -5.71 -1.84
N LEU A 342 4.24 -6.39 -1.67
CA LEU A 342 5.10 -6.30 -0.49
C LEU A 342 6.41 -5.65 -0.94
N ASP A 343 6.77 -4.52 -0.33
CA ASP A 343 7.91 -3.71 -0.78
C ASP A 343 8.86 -3.36 0.37
N ARG A 344 10.16 -3.32 0.10
CA ARG A 344 11.22 -2.80 0.98
C ARG A 344 11.21 -3.40 2.38
N SER A 345 11.72 -4.64 2.49
CA SER A 345 11.90 -5.33 3.78
C SER A 345 10.59 -5.58 4.55
N SER A 346 9.46 -5.68 3.85
CA SER A 346 8.20 -6.13 4.43
C SER A 346 8.22 -7.65 4.54
N VAL A 347 8.52 -8.17 5.73
CA VAL A 347 8.87 -9.59 5.96
C VAL A 347 7.94 -10.27 6.96
N ASN A 348 7.98 -11.61 6.99
CA ASN A 348 7.20 -12.46 7.90
C ASN A 348 5.69 -12.27 7.79
N ASN A 349 5.20 -11.85 6.63
CA ASN A 349 3.77 -11.69 6.41
C ASN A 349 3.15 -12.98 5.85
N LEU A 350 1.90 -13.22 6.18
CA LEU A 350 1.06 -14.21 5.54
C LEU A 350 0.14 -13.53 4.51
N VAL A 351 0.33 -13.86 3.24
CA VAL A 351 -0.57 -13.45 2.15
C VAL A 351 -1.32 -14.68 1.69
N ALA A 352 -2.61 -14.80 2.07
CA ALA A 352 -3.33 -16.04 1.85
C ALA A 352 -4.77 -15.85 1.38
N TYR A 353 -5.23 -16.76 0.51
CA TYR A 353 -6.61 -16.79 0.01
C TYR A 353 -7.08 -15.50 -0.65
N ASN A 354 -6.15 -14.68 -1.18
CA ASN A 354 -6.51 -13.48 -1.90
C ASN A 354 -6.76 -13.79 -3.39
N GLU A 355 -7.59 -12.97 -4.01
CA GLU A 355 -7.78 -12.96 -5.46
C GLU A 355 -7.23 -11.66 -6.07
N THR A 356 -6.42 -11.79 -7.12
CA THR A 356 -5.91 -10.64 -7.89
C THR A 356 -6.19 -10.87 -9.37
N TYR A 357 -6.93 -9.96 -10.00
CA TYR A 357 -7.30 -10.14 -11.39
C TYR A 357 -7.48 -8.82 -12.15
N LYS A 358 -7.22 -8.86 -13.46
CA LYS A 358 -7.36 -7.71 -14.37
C LYS A 358 -6.59 -6.46 -13.90
N ASN A 359 -5.46 -6.66 -13.21
CA ASN A 359 -4.57 -5.56 -12.87
C ASN A 359 -3.63 -5.30 -14.06
N ARG A 360 -3.31 -4.02 -14.34
CA ARG A 360 -2.46 -3.63 -15.47
C ARG A 360 -0.97 -3.95 -15.27
N SER A 361 -0.62 -4.64 -14.22
CA SER A 361 0.70 -5.18 -13.94
C SER A 361 0.58 -6.60 -13.40
N ASP A 362 1.33 -6.93 -12.35
CA ASP A 362 1.33 -8.26 -11.76
C ASP A 362 0.12 -8.48 -10.85
N GLY A 363 -0.31 -9.73 -10.67
CA GLY A 363 -1.29 -10.07 -9.65
C GLY A 363 -0.72 -9.75 -8.27
N MET A 364 0.43 -10.32 -7.94
CA MET A 364 1.15 -10.07 -6.69
C MET A 364 2.63 -9.78 -6.96
N THR A 365 3.23 -8.90 -6.16
CA THR A 365 4.63 -8.52 -6.32
C THR A 365 5.33 -8.47 -4.97
N LEU A 366 6.53 -9.07 -4.88
CA LEU A 366 7.42 -8.98 -3.74
C LEU A 366 8.73 -8.31 -4.17
N TYR A 367 9.02 -7.14 -3.63
CA TYR A 367 10.24 -6.40 -3.88
C TYR A 367 11.07 -6.28 -2.60
N GLU A 368 12.29 -6.84 -2.59
CA GLU A 368 13.19 -6.81 -1.44
C GLU A 368 12.49 -7.23 -0.13
N SER A 369 11.59 -8.21 -0.20
CA SER A 369 10.69 -8.61 0.89
C SER A 369 10.73 -10.12 1.05
N GLY A 370 11.70 -10.61 1.82
CA GLY A 370 11.92 -12.03 2.05
C GLY A 370 11.03 -12.63 3.15
N ASN A 371 11.22 -13.94 3.40
CA ASN A 371 10.58 -14.69 4.48
C ASN A 371 9.04 -14.63 4.55
N ASN A 372 8.38 -14.26 3.45
CA ASN A 372 6.93 -14.24 3.36
C ASN A 372 6.35 -15.58 2.93
N LEU A 373 5.15 -15.89 3.40
CA LEU A 373 4.37 -17.04 2.97
C LEU A 373 3.19 -16.57 2.10
N ILE A 374 3.18 -16.99 0.86
CA ILE A 374 2.15 -16.72 -0.13
C ILE A 374 1.37 -18.02 -0.35
N TRP A 375 0.17 -18.12 0.23
CA TRP A 375 -0.55 -19.36 0.42
C TRP A 375 -1.93 -19.35 -0.24
N ARG A 376 -2.22 -20.31 -1.11
CA ARG A 376 -3.55 -20.51 -1.75
C ARG A 376 -4.18 -19.23 -2.29
N ASN A 377 -3.37 -18.35 -2.88
CA ASN A 377 -3.89 -17.19 -3.58
C ASN A 377 -4.22 -17.54 -5.03
N ARG A 378 -5.08 -16.72 -5.62
CA ARG A 378 -5.49 -16.83 -7.00
C ARG A 378 -5.11 -15.55 -7.76
N ALA A 379 -4.24 -15.67 -8.78
CA ALA A 379 -3.89 -14.55 -9.65
C ALA A 379 -4.27 -14.89 -11.10
N VAL A 380 -5.24 -14.15 -11.65
CA VAL A 380 -5.90 -14.50 -12.91
C VAL A 380 -6.02 -13.30 -13.83
N ASP A 381 -5.68 -13.47 -15.10
CA ASP A 381 -5.91 -12.44 -16.13
C ASP A 381 -5.31 -11.07 -15.76
N ASN A 382 -4.07 -11.07 -15.23
CA ASN A 382 -3.31 -9.85 -15.01
C ASN A 382 -2.41 -9.58 -16.23
N ASP A 383 -2.18 -8.30 -16.55
CA ASP A 383 -1.48 -7.90 -17.79
C ASP A 383 0.01 -8.27 -17.82
N ARG A 384 0.57 -8.74 -16.71
CA ARG A 384 1.96 -9.19 -16.63
C ARG A 384 2.07 -10.58 -15.98
N HIS A 385 2.62 -10.67 -14.78
CA HIS A 385 2.87 -11.93 -14.08
C HIS A 385 1.78 -12.24 -13.06
N GLY A 386 1.57 -13.52 -12.78
CA GLY A 386 0.74 -13.93 -11.65
C GLY A 386 1.38 -13.50 -10.33
N ILE A 387 2.61 -13.99 -10.07
CA ILE A 387 3.42 -13.58 -8.91
C ILE A 387 4.82 -13.19 -9.41
N ARG A 388 5.27 -12.01 -9.01
CA ARG A 388 6.63 -11.51 -9.28
C ARG A 388 7.43 -11.40 -7.99
N VAL A 389 8.66 -11.91 -8.00
CA VAL A 389 9.58 -11.84 -6.86
C VAL A 389 10.92 -11.26 -7.31
N ARG A 390 11.36 -10.20 -6.65
CA ARG A 390 12.62 -9.53 -6.95
C ARG A 390 13.45 -9.36 -5.67
N ASN A 391 14.75 -9.69 -5.72
CA ASN A 391 15.69 -9.45 -4.62
C ASN A 391 15.18 -9.91 -3.25
N SER A 392 14.54 -11.07 -3.19
CA SER A 392 13.89 -11.56 -1.97
C SER A 392 14.29 -13.00 -1.70
N THR A 393 14.68 -13.32 -0.48
CA THR A 393 15.10 -14.65 -0.05
C THR A 393 14.09 -15.30 0.90
N GLY A 394 14.07 -16.63 0.92
CA GLY A 394 13.17 -17.39 1.81
C GLY A 394 11.68 -17.22 1.50
N VAL A 395 11.33 -16.85 0.25
CA VAL A 395 9.93 -16.70 -0.16
C VAL A 395 9.33 -18.07 -0.43
N ARG A 396 8.18 -18.34 0.18
CA ARG A 396 7.44 -19.60 0.06
C ARG A 396 6.13 -19.36 -0.67
N LEU A 397 5.97 -19.98 -1.84
CA LEU A 397 4.80 -19.89 -2.70
C LEU A 397 4.07 -21.23 -2.69
N TYR A 398 3.05 -21.37 -1.84
CA TYR A 398 2.41 -22.66 -1.61
C TYR A 398 0.96 -22.67 -2.11
N GLU A 399 0.65 -23.70 -2.92
CA GLU A 399 -0.70 -24.00 -3.43
C GLU A 399 -1.42 -22.83 -4.12
N ASN A 400 -0.66 -21.93 -4.78
CA ASN A 400 -1.25 -20.80 -5.48
C ASN A 400 -1.79 -21.22 -6.87
N GLU A 401 -2.88 -20.60 -7.31
CA GLU A 401 -3.45 -20.76 -8.65
C GLU A 401 -3.15 -19.53 -9.51
N LEU A 402 -2.31 -19.70 -10.52
CA LEU A 402 -1.84 -18.63 -11.40
C LEU A 402 -2.28 -18.95 -12.83
N MET A 403 -3.30 -18.23 -13.31
CA MET A 403 -3.98 -18.61 -14.54
C MET A 403 -4.11 -17.44 -15.50
N ALA A 404 -3.89 -17.70 -16.78
CA ALA A 404 -4.13 -16.76 -17.88
C ALA A 404 -3.49 -15.37 -17.70
N ASN A 405 -2.43 -15.24 -16.90
CA ASN A 405 -1.67 -14.00 -16.82
C ASN A 405 -0.89 -13.79 -18.12
N ALA A 406 -0.83 -12.55 -18.59
CA ALA A 406 -0.33 -12.26 -19.96
C ALA A 406 1.15 -12.62 -20.18
N LEU A 407 1.96 -12.68 -19.14
CA LEU A 407 3.35 -13.10 -19.20
C LEU A 407 3.53 -14.44 -18.48
N THR A 408 4.08 -14.46 -17.28
CA THR A 408 4.51 -15.66 -16.57
C THR A 408 3.64 -15.93 -15.35
N GLY A 409 3.43 -17.19 -15.01
CA GLY A 409 2.77 -17.53 -13.74
C GLY A 409 3.61 -17.03 -12.55
N ILE A 410 4.86 -17.51 -12.43
CA ILE A 410 5.82 -17.04 -11.43
C ILE A 410 7.03 -16.44 -12.14
N TYR A 411 7.42 -15.22 -11.75
CA TYR A 411 8.60 -14.54 -12.29
C TYR A 411 9.55 -14.13 -11.15
N GLY A 412 10.72 -14.76 -11.10
CA GLY A 412 11.76 -14.50 -10.11
C GLY A 412 13.01 -13.88 -10.75
N HIS A 413 13.53 -12.76 -10.22
CA HIS A 413 14.74 -12.14 -10.74
C HIS A 413 15.49 -11.31 -9.71
N ILE A 414 16.77 -11.06 -10.02
CA ILE A 414 17.62 -10.13 -9.31
C ILE A 414 17.70 -8.82 -10.10
N LYS A 415 17.72 -7.69 -9.40
CA LYS A 415 17.96 -6.36 -9.97
C LYS A 415 18.95 -5.60 -9.11
N ASP A 416 19.99 -5.05 -9.75
CA ASP A 416 20.87 -4.08 -9.10
C ASP A 416 20.15 -2.75 -8.94
N LEU A 417 20.08 -2.24 -7.71
CA LEU A 417 19.41 -0.99 -7.37
C LEU A 417 20.38 0.15 -7.06
N ARG A 418 21.71 -0.06 -7.19
CA ARG A 418 22.72 0.97 -6.89
C ARG A 418 22.62 2.23 -7.75
N GLY A 419 22.07 2.12 -8.96
CA GLY A 419 21.81 3.25 -9.85
C GLY A 419 20.40 3.83 -9.79
N SER A 420 19.61 3.48 -8.78
CA SER A 420 18.25 4.01 -8.61
C SER A 420 18.25 5.24 -7.70
N ASP A 421 17.14 5.99 -7.71
CA ASP A 421 16.91 7.15 -6.81
C ASP A 421 16.67 6.75 -5.34
N ARG A 422 16.91 5.47 -5.00
CA ARG A 422 16.67 4.93 -3.66
C ARG A 422 17.83 5.29 -2.73
N ASP A 423 17.53 5.80 -1.55
CA ASP A 423 18.52 5.94 -0.49
C ASP A 423 18.85 4.55 0.10
N LEU A 424 19.99 3.99 -0.33
CA LEU A 424 20.43 2.66 0.09
C LEU A 424 20.93 2.58 1.52
N LYS A 425 21.12 3.71 2.21
CA LYS A 425 21.44 3.73 3.65
C LYS A 425 20.17 3.54 4.47
N GLU A 426 19.10 4.19 4.05
CA GLU A 426 17.79 4.08 4.69
C GLU A 426 17.04 2.81 4.28
N ASP A 427 17.19 2.39 3.01
CA ASP A 427 16.53 1.25 2.39
C ASP A 427 17.55 0.27 1.80
N PRO A 428 18.33 -0.45 2.60
CA PRO A 428 19.29 -1.44 2.09
C PRO A 428 18.56 -2.60 1.40
N TYR A 429 19.27 -3.29 0.50
CA TYR A 429 18.76 -4.49 -0.17
C TYR A 429 19.85 -5.53 -0.38
N GLU A 430 19.45 -6.78 -0.52
CA GLU A 430 20.32 -7.86 -0.98
C GLU A 430 19.94 -8.23 -2.40
N ALA A 431 20.93 -8.25 -3.32
CA ALA A 431 20.75 -8.73 -4.68
C ALA A 431 20.76 -10.28 -4.72
N ARG A 432 19.84 -10.91 -4.01
CA ARG A 432 19.69 -12.36 -3.90
C ARG A 432 18.24 -12.79 -4.02
N LEU A 433 18.04 -13.99 -4.54
CA LEU A 433 16.72 -14.58 -4.74
C LEU A 433 16.70 -16.02 -4.28
N SER A 434 15.77 -16.40 -3.41
CA SER A 434 15.49 -17.81 -3.16
C SER A 434 13.99 -18.06 -3.01
N LEU A 435 13.53 -19.12 -3.68
CA LEU A 435 12.11 -19.49 -3.75
C LEU A 435 11.93 -20.97 -3.40
N THR A 436 10.87 -21.26 -2.67
CA THR A 436 10.32 -22.61 -2.51
C THR A 436 8.88 -22.58 -3.02
N VAL A 437 8.60 -23.35 -4.07
CA VAL A 437 7.27 -23.41 -4.72
C VAL A 437 6.74 -24.83 -4.57
N VAL A 438 5.65 -24.98 -3.85
CA VAL A 438 5.07 -26.29 -3.56
C VAL A 438 3.56 -26.29 -3.82
N GLY A 439 3.11 -27.28 -4.56
CA GLY A 439 1.72 -27.40 -4.97
C GLY A 439 1.28 -26.24 -5.88
N GLY A 440 0.00 -26.23 -6.19
CA GLY A 440 -0.59 -25.14 -6.98
C GLY A 440 -0.73 -25.43 -8.47
N LYS A 441 -1.38 -24.51 -9.16
CA LYS A 441 -1.74 -24.64 -10.57
C LYS A 441 -1.23 -23.47 -11.38
N LEU A 442 -0.46 -23.76 -12.42
CA LEU A 442 0.14 -22.81 -13.35
C LEU A 442 -0.44 -23.05 -14.76
N ILE A 443 -1.55 -22.37 -15.06
CA ILE A 443 -2.42 -22.72 -16.18
C ILE A 443 -2.47 -21.59 -17.20
N GLY A 444 -2.10 -21.86 -18.44
CA GLY A 444 -2.34 -20.98 -19.59
C GLY A 444 -1.72 -19.57 -19.45
N ASN A 445 -0.65 -19.41 -18.68
CA ASN A 445 0.07 -18.14 -18.61
C ASN A 445 0.84 -17.89 -19.93
N GLY A 446 0.92 -16.64 -20.35
CA GLY A 446 1.23 -16.30 -21.74
C GLY A 446 2.63 -16.67 -22.24
N SER A 447 3.68 -16.69 -21.39
CA SER A 447 5.04 -16.99 -21.86
C SER A 447 5.67 -18.23 -21.20
N SER A 448 5.39 -18.48 -19.93
CA SER A 448 5.95 -19.62 -19.19
C SER A 448 5.19 -19.83 -17.89
N PRO A 449 5.07 -21.06 -17.38
CA PRO A 449 4.58 -21.29 -16.02
C PRO A 449 5.46 -20.62 -14.98
N ILE A 450 6.77 -20.81 -15.08
CA ILE A 450 7.77 -20.27 -14.16
C ILE A 450 8.99 -19.79 -14.93
N THR A 451 9.44 -18.58 -14.67
CA THR A 451 10.71 -18.04 -15.15
C THR A 451 11.49 -17.50 -13.96
N VAL A 452 12.71 -17.97 -13.77
CA VAL A 452 13.58 -17.53 -12.68
C VAL A 452 14.98 -17.23 -13.21
N PHE A 453 15.51 -16.07 -12.83
CA PHE A 453 16.88 -15.65 -13.19
C PHE A 453 17.75 -15.54 -11.94
N SER A 454 18.91 -16.17 -12.02
CA SER A 454 19.97 -16.11 -11.00
C SER A 454 19.51 -16.40 -9.55
N PRO A 455 18.73 -17.47 -9.29
CA PRO A 455 18.38 -17.83 -7.92
C PRO A 455 19.60 -18.32 -7.15
N SER A 456 19.69 -17.97 -5.87
CA SER A 456 20.63 -18.61 -4.92
C SER A 456 20.13 -19.97 -4.45
N ARG A 457 18.83 -20.20 -4.52
CA ARG A 457 18.16 -21.49 -4.25
C ARG A 457 16.78 -21.48 -4.88
N LEU A 458 16.40 -22.53 -5.58
CA LEU A 458 15.07 -22.77 -6.08
C LEU A 458 14.64 -24.20 -5.79
N GLU A 459 13.52 -24.37 -5.11
CA GLU A 459 12.89 -25.66 -4.84
C GLU A 459 11.50 -25.69 -5.46
N LEU A 460 11.22 -26.74 -6.23
CA LEU A 460 9.93 -26.95 -6.91
C LEU A 460 9.40 -28.34 -6.56
N TYR A 461 8.13 -28.44 -6.14
CA TYR A 461 7.50 -29.71 -5.81
C TYR A 461 6.00 -29.70 -6.05
N ASP A 462 5.44 -30.82 -6.50
CA ASP A 462 3.99 -31.09 -6.64
C ASP A 462 3.22 -30.01 -7.40
N LEU A 463 3.74 -29.60 -8.56
CA LEU A 463 3.17 -28.53 -9.37
C LEU A 463 2.33 -29.07 -10.53
N THR A 464 1.16 -28.49 -10.74
CA THR A 464 0.32 -28.76 -11.92
C THR A 464 0.57 -27.71 -13.00
N PHE A 465 1.01 -28.16 -14.18
CA PHE A 465 1.27 -27.31 -15.33
C PHE A 465 0.29 -27.59 -16.46
N LEU A 466 -0.21 -26.53 -17.12
CA LEU A 466 -0.84 -26.61 -18.41
C LEU A 466 -0.18 -25.63 -19.39
N ALA A 467 -0.18 -25.96 -20.67
CA ALA A 467 0.49 -25.20 -21.70
C ALA A 467 0.10 -23.71 -21.69
N PRO A 468 1.05 -22.82 -21.95
CA PRO A 468 0.78 -21.41 -22.18
C PRO A 468 -0.18 -21.20 -23.36
N GLN A 469 -1.01 -20.19 -23.30
CA GLN A 469 -1.97 -19.87 -24.37
C GLN A 469 -1.34 -19.56 -25.73
N LYS A 470 -0.10 -19.08 -25.75
CA LYS A 470 0.60 -18.61 -26.97
C LYS A 470 1.63 -19.59 -27.51
N GLN A 471 1.73 -20.80 -26.97
CA GLN A 471 2.74 -21.79 -27.37
C GLN A 471 2.12 -23.18 -27.53
N ASP A 472 2.63 -23.92 -28.52
CA ASP A 472 2.26 -25.31 -28.71
C ASP A 472 3.07 -26.20 -27.74
N GLY A 473 2.51 -26.43 -26.58
CA GLY A 473 3.10 -27.26 -25.53
C GLY A 473 3.66 -26.50 -24.35
N LEU A 474 4.09 -27.24 -23.33
CA LEU A 474 4.68 -26.71 -22.12
C LEU A 474 6.12 -26.29 -22.38
N ALA A 475 6.43 -25.01 -22.22
CA ALA A 475 7.77 -24.47 -22.32
C ALA A 475 8.11 -23.61 -21.11
N PHE A 476 9.32 -23.81 -20.58
CA PHE A 476 9.90 -22.92 -19.57
C PHE A 476 10.86 -21.94 -20.25
N THR A 477 11.06 -20.78 -19.66
CA THR A 477 12.00 -19.77 -20.12
C THR A 477 13.06 -19.46 -19.06
N GLY A 478 14.17 -18.86 -19.50
CA GLY A 478 15.33 -18.62 -18.63
C GLY A 478 15.99 -19.92 -18.17
N LEU A 479 16.56 -19.94 -16.97
CA LEU A 479 17.25 -21.08 -16.40
C LEU A 479 16.46 -22.40 -16.51
N LEU A 480 15.17 -22.37 -16.23
CA LEU A 480 14.34 -23.58 -16.27
C LEU A 480 14.16 -24.13 -17.67
N GLY A 481 14.29 -23.31 -18.72
CA GLY A 481 14.30 -23.76 -20.12
C GLY A 481 15.53 -24.60 -20.45
N GLU A 482 16.68 -24.26 -19.87
CA GLU A 482 17.95 -24.97 -20.10
C GLU A 482 17.94 -26.37 -19.47
N VAL A 483 17.26 -26.55 -18.34
CA VAL A 483 17.18 -27.80 -17.57
C VAL A 483 15.79 -28.46 -17.63
N GLN A 484 14.97 -28.11 -18.60
CA GLN A 484 13.56 -28.54 -18.66
C GLN A 484 13.41 -30.07 -18.67
N GLY A 485 14.27 -30.80 -19.36
CA GLY A 485 14.19 -32.26 -19.43
C GLY A 485 14.36 -32.92 -18.06
N ASP A 486 15.41 -32.55 -17.33
CA ASP A 486 15.69 -33.07 -15.99
C ASP A 486 14.62 -32.61 -14.98
N LEU A 487 14.17 -31.38 -15.09
CA LEU A 487 13.10 -30.83 -14.26
C LEU A 487 11.81 -31.65 -14.40
N MET A 488 11.40 -31.93 -15.64
CA MET A 488 10.18 -32.70 -15.90
C MET A 488 10.34 -34.16 -15.47
N ASP A 489 11.52 -34.76 -15.60
CA ASP A 489 11.81 -36.11 -15.12
C ASP A 489 11.66 -36.18 -13.58
N ILE A 490 12.24 -35.23 -12.86
CA ILE A 490 12.16 -35.19 -11.37
C ILE A 490 10.70 -34.96 -10.92
N LEU A 491 10.04 -33.93 -11.45
CA LEU A 491 8.71 -33.53 -10.97
C LEU A 491 7.61 -34.50 -11.38
N LEU A 492 7.57 -34.94 -12.64
CA LEU A 492 6.44 -35.70 -13.20
C LEU A 492 6.66 -37.20 -13.21
N ARG A 493 7.86 -37.68 -13.52
CA ARG A 493 8.14 -39.12 -13.59
C ARG A 493 8.52 -39.72 -12.23
N ARG A 494 9.39 -39.03 -11.48
CA ARG A 494 9.83 -39.50 -10.17
C ARG A 494 8.95 -39.02 -9.02
N HIS A 495 8.06 -38.07 -9.26
CA HIS A 495 7.22 -37.41 -8.24
C HIS A 495 8.04 -36.89 -7.05
N ALA A 496 9.23 -36.34 -7.35
CA ALA A 496 10.17 -35.83 -6.34
C ALA A 496 10.28 -34.31 -6.37
N ALA A 497 10.81 -33.73 -5.32
CA ALA A 497 11.11 -32.29 -5.28
C ALA A 497 12.40 -32.01 -6.08
N ALA A 498 12.38 -31.01 -6.94
CA ALA A 498 13.54 -30.53 -7.69
C ALA A 498 14.25 -29.41 -6.88
N LEU A 499 15.56 -29.56 -6.71
CA LEU A 499 16.44 -28.56 -6.10
C LEU A 499 17.40 -28.03 -7.17
N ILE A 500 17.42 -26.72 -7.35
CA ILE A 500 18.27 -26.01 -8.30
C ILE A 500 19.16 -25.05 -7.52
N LEU A 501 20.47 -25.25 -7.65
CA LEU A 501 21.50 -24.47 -6.97
C LEU A 501 22.54 -23.95 -7.99
N PRO A 502 23.14 -22.77 -7.77
CA PRO A 502 24.33 -22.38 -8.53
C PRO A 502 25.48 -23.33 -8.21
N GLU A 503 26.28 -23.67 -9.23
CA GLU A 503 27.53 -24.39 -9.05
C GLU A 503 28.47 -23.52 -8.20
N THR A 504 29.01 -24.08 -7.13
CA THR A 504 30.14 -23.46 -6.42
C THR A 504 31.37 -23.55 -7.31
N LEU A 505 31.89 -22.40 -7.72
CA LEU A 505 33.17 -22.30 -8.43
C LEU A 505 34.32 -22.76 -7.54
#